data_f2d626188e49700d7b4f72b27acf84ce
#
_entry.id   f2d626188e49700d7b4f72b27acf84ce
#
_cell.length_a   1.000
_cell.length_b   1.000
_cell.length_c   1.000
_cell.angle_alpha   90.00
_cell.angle_beta   90.00
_cell.angle_gamma   90.00
#
_symmetry.space_group_name_H-M   'P 1'
#
loop_
_entity.id
_entity.type
_entity.pdbx_description
1 polymer ?
#
loop_
_entity_poly.entity_id
_entity_poly.type
_entity_poly.pdbx_seq_one_letter_code
_entity_poly.pdbx_strand_id
1 'polypeptide(L)'
;VHPEADVDADRDAFEIPLIRAAWEKRLPIFGICRGEQILNVALGGSLIQDVPDHFGCEPERHQHGTPEMPDMCHRVQLAPTSHLRHLLGEEVFLVNSRHHQAVKRVAAPLVAVGWHLDTSHPETGPLIEAIEAVDPARWVIGVQWHPENLVGLKGPAGNVARELFAAFVKAAGHS
;
A
#
# COMPACT_ATOMS: atom_id res chain seq x y z
N VAL A 1 -18.39 -6.08 -10.27
CA VAL A 1 -18.13 -5.52 -8.94
C VAL A 1 -18.60 -6.55 -7.92
N HIS A 2 -17.77 -6.89 -6.95
CA HIS A 2 -18.13 -7.79 -5.86
C HIS A 2 -19.23 -7.17 -4.98
N PRO A 3 -20.20 -7.94 -4.44
CA PRO A 3 -21.27 -7.38 -3.61
C PRO A 3 -20.79 -6.58 -2.39
N GLU A 4 -19.67 -6.99 -1.80
CA GLU A 4 -19.06 -6.33 -0.64
C GLU A 4 -18.19 -5.11 -1.02
N ALA A 5 -18.00 -4.84 -2.32
CA ALA A 5 -17.21 -3.68 -2.76
C ALA A 5 -18.04 -2.40 -2.65
N ASP A 6 -17.62 -1.50 -1.76
CA ASP A 6 -18.20 -0.15 -1.69
C ASP A 6 -17.55 0.74 -2.76
N VAL A 7 -18.38 1.24 -3.70
CA VAL A 7 -17.93 2.06 -4.83
C VAL A 7 -18.29 3.52 -4.57
N ASP A 8 -17.27 4.34 -4.30
CA ASP A 8 -17.38 5.79 -4.18
C ASP A 8 -17.02 6.45 -5.52
N ALA A 9 -18.02 6.55 -6.41
CA ALA A 9 -17.82 7.07 -7.76
C ALA A 9 -17.38 8.55 -7.79
N ASP A 10 -17.87 9.36 -6.87
CA ASP A 10 -17.52 10.79 -6.79
C ASP A 10 -16.04 10.95 -6.36
N ARG A 11 -15.60 10.17 -5.41
CA ARG A 11 -14.23 10.14 -4.96
C ARG A 11 -13.29 9.61 -6.03
N ASP A 12 -13.66 8.55 -6.73
CA ASP A 12 -12.90 8.01 -7.86
C ASP A 12 -12.77 9.04 -9.00
N ALA A 13 -13.85 9.76 -9.32
CA ALA A 13 -13.86 10.79 -10.35
C ALA A 13 -12.90 11.96 -10.02
N PHE A 14 -12.64 12.22 -8.76
CA PHE A 14 -11.68 13.23 -8.32
C PHE A 14 -10.24 12.67 -8.22
N GLU A 15 -10.05 11.53 -7.53
CA GLU A 15 -8.73 11.00 -7.21
C GLU A 15 -7.98 10.47 -8.43
N ILE A 16 -8.67 9.81 -9.39
CA ILE A 16 -8.02 9.28 -10.60
C ILE A 16 -7.36 10.39 -11.45
N PRO A 17 -8.05 11.48 -11.82
CA PRO A 17 -7.43 12.59 -12.53
C PRO A 17 -6.31 13.27 -11.74
N LEU A 18 -6.48 13.41 -10.40
CA LEU A 18 -5.46 13.99 -9.53
C LEU A 18 -4.16 13.19 -9.57
N ILE A 19 -4.25 11.86 -9.43
CA ILE A 19 -3.07 10.97 -9.47
C ILE A 19 -2.40 11.04 -10.84
N ARG A 20 -3.17 11.02 -11.94
CA ARG A 20 -2.62 11.13 -13.30
C ARG A 20 -1.89 12.46 -13.50
N ALA A 21 -2.48 13.58 -13.06
CA ALA A 21 -1.84 14.88 -13.13
C ALA A 21 -0.55 14.96 -12.28
N ALA A 22 -0.56 14.41 -11.08
CA ALA A 22 0.63 14.33 -10.23
C ALA A 22 1.71 13.45 -10.87
N TRP A 23 1.31 12.32 -11.47
CA TRP A 23 2.21 11.44 -12.20
C TRP A 23 2.87 12.15 -13.40
N GLU A 24 2.09 12.84 -14.24
CA GLU A 24 2.59 13.59 -15.40
C GLU A 24 3.56 14.68 -14.99
N LYS A 25 3.26 15.39 -13.90
CA LYS A 25 4.11 16.44 -13.33
C LYS A 25 5.31 15.93 -12.55
N ARG A 26 5.49 14.59 -12.45
CA ARG A 26 6.55 13.93 -11.68
C ARG A 26 6.57 14.33 -10.21
N LEU A 27 5.42 14.68 -9.63
CA LEU A 27 5.31 14.99 -8.22
C LEU A 27 5.48 13.71 -7.37
N PRO A 28 6.04 13.82 -6.16
CA PRO A 28 6.03 12.74 -5.19
C PRO A 28 4.60 12.30 -4.86
N ILE A 29 4.37 10.99 -4.82
CA ILE A 29 3.06 10.41 -4.48
C ILE A 29 3.24 9.39 -3.35
N PHE A 30 2.46 9.55 -2.29
CA PHE A 30 2.37 8.57 -1.22
C PHE A 30 0.91 8.09 -1.10
N GLY A 31 0.66 6.85 -1.51
CA GLY A 31 -0.66 6.20 -1.43
C GLY A 31 -0.76 5.31 -0.20
N ILE A 32 -1.77 5.53 0.66
CA ILE A 32 -2.00 4.74 1.87
C ILE A 32 -3.33 3.99 1.72
N CYS A 33 -3.34 2.68 1.90
CA CYS A 33 -4.48 1.78 1.84
C CYS A 33 -5.26 1.98 0.53
N ARG A 34 -6.44 2.60 0.57
CA ARG A 34 -7.18 2.96 -0.65
C ARG A 34 -6.33 3.83 -1.60
N GLY A 35 -5.40 4.64 -1.07
CA GLY A 35 -4.46 5.46 -1.87
C GLY A 35 -3.50 4.61 -2.72
N GLU A 36 -3.00 3.49 -2.23
CA GLU A 36 -2.24 2.51 -3.01
C GLU A 36 -3.10 1.91 -4.13
N GLN A 37 -4.31 1.50 -3.78
CA GLN A 37 -5.25 0.86 -4.69
C GLN A 37 -5.63 1.80 -5.85
N ILE A 38 -6.02 3.04 -5.55
CA ILE A 38 -6.41 4.02 -6.56
C ILE A 38 -5.21 4.49 -7.39
N LEU A 39 -4.02 4.57 -6.82
CA LEU A 39 -2.76 4.81 -7.55
C LEU A 39 -2.54 3.74 -8.63
N ASN A 40 -2.68 2.48 -8.25
CA ASN A 40 -2.55 1.35 -9.17
C ASN A 40 -3.61 1.41 -10.28
N VAL A 41 -4.88 1.64 -9.93
CA VAL A 41 -5.99 1.72 -10.90
C VAL A 41 -5.83 2.92 -11.84
N ALA A 42 -5.48 4.09 -11.33
CA ALA A 42 -5.29 5.31 -12.12
C ALA A 42 -4.23 5.14 -13.21
N LEU A 43 -3.22 4.29 -12.97
CA LEU A 43 -2.13 3.98 -13.90
C LEU A 43 -2.38 2.71 -14.72
N GLY A 44 -3.56 2.08 -14.61
CA GLY A 44 -4.01 0.98 -15.46
C GLY A 44 -3.90 -0.42 -14.84
N GLY A 45 -3.70 -0.52 -13.53
CA GLY A 45 -3.73 -1.76 -12.78
C GLY A 45 -5.16 -2.26 -12.49
N SER A 46 -5.27 -3.30 -11.65
CA SER A 46 -6.57 -3.83 -11.19
C SER A 46 -6.49 -4.27 -9.73
N LEU A 47 -7.67 -4.47 -9.11
CA LEU A 47 -7.79 -4.86 -7.71
C LEU A 47 -8.38 -6.26 -7.55
N ILE A 48 -8.01 -6.92 -6.47
CA ILE A 48 -8.77 -7.98 -5.80
C ILE A 48 -9.96 -7.26 -5.15
N GLN A 49 -11.17 -7.67 -5.50
CA GLN A 49 -12.40 -7.01 -5.04
C GLN A 49 -12.77 -7.43 -3.61
N ASP A 50 -12.38 -8.63 -3.21
CA ASP A 50 -12.52 -9.14 -1.87
C ASP A 50 -11.38 -10.12 -1.59
N VAL A 51 -10.55 -9.82 -0.59
CA VAL A 51 -9.38 -10.62 -0.22
C VAL A 51 -9.78 -11.96 0.38
N PRO A 52 -10.74 -12.05 1.32
CA PRO A 52 -11.23 -13.31 1.83
C PRO A 52 -11.71 -14.27 0.74
N ASP A 53 -12.55 -13.83 -0.15
CA ASP A 53 -13.04 -14.64 -1.27
C ASP A 53 -11.91 -15.09 -2.21
N HIS A 54 -10.97 -14.18 -2.49
CA HIS A 54 -9.88 -14.46 -3.43
C HIS A 54 -8.88 -15.49 -2.91
N PHE A 55 -8.60 -15.46 -1.60
CA PHE A 55 -7.63 -16.34 -0.95
C PHE A 55 -8.28 -17.50 -0.19
N GLY A 56 -9.60 -17.56 -0.08
CA GLY A 56 -10.32 -18.55 0.70
C GLY A 56 -9.98 -18.50 2.18
N CYS A 57 -9.76 -17.30 2.72
CA CYS A 57 -9.40 -17.07 4.13
C CYS A 57 -10.51 -16.35 4.89
N GLU A 58 -10.44 -16.38 6.24
CA GLU A 58 -11.40 -15.68 7.07
C GLU A 58 -11.27 -14.16 6.93
N PRO A 59 -12.41 -13.42 6.86
CA PRO A 59 -12.43 -11.96 6.69
C PRO A 59 -11.63 -11.20 7.75
N GLU A 60 -11.58 -11.75 8.95
CA GLU A 60 -10.97 -11.13 10.12
C GLU A 60 -9.45 -10.92 10.03
N ARG A 61 -8.78 -11.59 9.08
CA ARG A 61 -7.32 -11.50 8.95
C ARG A 61 -6.80 -10.15 8.44
N HIS A 62 -7.67 -9.32 7.83
CA HIS A 62 -7.27 -8.05 7.21
C HIS A 62 -8.09 -6.85 7.68
N GLN A 63 -8.91 -7.01 8.74
CA GLN A 63 -9.76 -5.96 9.30
C GLN A 63 -9.66 -5.91 10.82
N HIS A 64 -8.52 -5.45 11.35
CA HIS A 64 -8.25 -5.44 12.79
C HIS A 64 -8.01 -4.04 13.34
N GLY A 65 -8.46 -3.86 14.59
CA GLY A 65 -8.21 -2.65 15.36
C GLY A 65 -9.00 -1.43 14.92
N THR A 66 -8.73 -0.33 15.59
CA THR A 66 -9.26 1.00 15.28
C THR A 66 -8.11 1.97 15.01
N PRO A 67 -8.37 3.17 14.46
CA PRO A 67 -7.32 4.19 14.30
C PRO A 67 -6.59 4.52 15.61
N GLU A 68 -7.32 4.49 16.73
CA GLU A 68 -6.80 4.82 18.07
C GLU A 68 -6.05 3.65 18.73
N MET A 69 -6.42 2.42 18.36
CA MET A 69 -5.81 1.18 18.86
C MET A 69 -5.52 0.24 17.68
N PRO A 70 -4.46 0.52 16.90
CA PRO A 70 -4.12 -0.32 15.76
C PRO A 70 -3.54 -1.65 16.23
N ASP A 71 -4.22 -2.74 15.89
CA ASP A 71 -3.68 -4.07 16.09
C ASP A 71 -2.61 -4.37 15.04
N MET A 72 -1.49 -4.91 15.49
CA MET A 72 -0.44 -5.39 14.61
C MET A 72 -0.84 -6.78 14.11
N CYS A 73 -1.19 -6.88 12.82
CA CYS A 73 -1.91 -8.04 12.28
C CYS A 73 -1.01 -9.06 11.60
N HIS A 74 -0.13 -8.57 10.73
CA HIS A 74 0.69 -9.46 9.91
C HIS A 74 2.06 -8.86 9.58
N ARG A 75 2.93 -9.69 9.02
CA ARG A 75 4.27 -9.27 8.56
C ARG A 75 4.27 -8.96 7.07
N VAL A 76 4.90 -7.87 6.74
CA VAL A 76 5.23 -7.52 5.35
C VAL A 76 6.70 -7.81 5.09
N GLN A 77 6.99 -8.51 4.00
CA GLN A 77 8.35 -8.72 3.48
C GLN A 77 8.58 -7.81 2.27
N LEU A 78 9.68 -7.06 2.29
CA LEU A 78 10.07 -6.17 1.20
C LEU A 78 11.10 -6.83 0.27
N ALA A 79 11.02 -6.48 -1.01
CA ALA A 79 12.03 -6.87 -1.99
C ALA A 79 13.42 -6.29 -1.61
N PRO A 80 14.50 -7.08 -1.66
CA PRO A 80 15.83 -6.63 -1.24
C PRO A 80 16.36 -5.38 -1.96
N THR A 81 15.95 -5.19 -3.21
CA THR A 81 16.42 -4.11 -4.09
C THR A 81 15.44 -2.95 -4.21
N SER A 82 14.32 -2.97 -3.47
CA SER A 82 13.32 -1.90 -3.52
C SER A 82 13.83 -0.60 -2.87
N HIS A 83 13.35 0.53 -3.39
CA HIS A 83 13.59 1.84 -2.76
C HIS A 83 13.02 1.84 -1.33
N LEU A 84 11.83 1.29 -1.15
CA LEU A 84 11.18 1.17 0.16
C LEU A 84 12.04 0.40 1.16
N ARG A 85 12.67 -0.71 0.76
CA ARG A 85 13.58 -1.49 1.61
C ARG A 85 14.81 -0.67 2.03
N HIS A 86 15.41 0.06 1.08
CA HIS A 86 16.56 0.92 1.37
C HIS A 86 16.19 2.09 2.30
N LEU A 87 14.99 2.65 2.10
CA LEU A 87 14.47 3.74 2.91
C LEU A 87 14.26 3.33 4.37
N LEU A 88 13.61 2.17 4.59
CA LEU A 88 13.21 1.73 5.92
C LEU A 88 14.31 0.98 6.68
N GLY A 89 15.29 0.45 5.98
CA GLY A 89 16.35 -0.38 6.60
C GLY A 89 15.87 -1.76 7.08
N GLU A 90 14.59 -2.07 6.93
CA GLU A 90 13.94 -3.30 7.41
C GLU A 90 13.50 -4.19 6.24
N GLU A 91 13.72 -5.49 6.35
CA GLU A 91 13.28 -6.46 5.36
C GLU A 91 11.89 -7.01 5.68
N VAL A 92 11.66 -7.28 6.95
CA VAL A 92 10.39 -7.83 7.45
C VAL A 92 9.98 -7.06 8.70
N PHE A 93 8.75 -6.57 8.71
CA PHE A 93 8.19 -5.87 9.87
C PHE A 93 6.68 -6.11 9.99
N LEU A 94 6.16 -5.89 11.21
CA LEU A 94 4.73 -5.99 11.51
C LEU A 94 4.00 -4.71 11.10
N VAL A 95 2.79 -4.88 10.57
CA VAL A 95 1.88 -3.81 10.18
C VAL A 95 0.47 -4.03 10.74
N ASN A 96 -0.31 -2.96 10.79
CA ASN A 96 -1.75 -3.00 11.02
C ASN A 96 -2.48 -3.26 9.68
N SER A 97 -3.74 -3.70 9.75
CA SER A 97 -4.52 -4.01 8.55
C SER A 97 -5.99 -3.69 8.74
N ARG A 98 -6.61 -2.99 7.79
CA ARG A 98 -8.04 -2.64 7.76
C ARG A 98 -8.54 -2.53 6.33
N HIS A 99 -8.34 -3.59 5.54
CA HIS A 99 -8.77 -3.61 4.15
C HIS A 99 -9.33 -4.98 3.77
N HIS A 100 -10.31 -5.02 2.87
CA HIS A 100 -10.82 -6.22 2.24
C HIS A 100 -10.49 -6.29 0.74
N GLN A 101 -9.96 -5.20 0.18
CA GLN A 101 -9.48 -5.12 -1.21
C GLN A 101 -7.96 -4.98 -1.24
N ALA A 102 -7.33 -5.35 -2.35
CA ALA A 102 -5.89 -5.22 -2.53
C ALA A 102 -5.52 -5.10 -4.02
N VAL A 103 -4.27 -4.76 -4.29
CA VAL A 103 -3.72 -4.77 -5.65
C VAL A 103 -3.68 -6.20 -6.20
N LYS A 104 -4.26 -6.41 -7.41
CA LYS A 104 -4.22 -7.69 -8.13
C LYS A 104 -3.18 -7.69 -9.23
N ARG A 105 -3.37 -6.84 -10.23
CA ARG A 105 -2.41 -6.65 -11.32
C ARG A 105 -1.79 -5.26 -11.19
N VAL A 106 -0.50 -5.24 -10.99
CA VAL A 106 0.25 -3.98 -10.89
C VAL A 106 0.27 -3.28 -12.24
N ALA A 107 0.07 -1.97 -12.26
CA ALA A 107 0.17 -1.14 -13.45
C ALA A 107 1.60 -1.12 -13.98
N ALA A 108 1.79 -1.10 -15.31
CA ALA A 108 3.11 -1.20 -15.95
C ALA A 108 4.18 -0.20 -15.43
N PRO A 109 3.85 1.06 -15.08
CA PRO A 109 4.86 1.98 -14.55
C PRO A 109 5.17 1.79 -13.06
N LEU A 110 4.54 0.81 -12.41
CA LEU A 110 4.74 0.44 -11.01
C LEU A 110 5.28 -1.00 -10.89
N VAL A 111 5.85 -1.32 -9.75
CA VAL A 111 6.32 -2.67 -9.40
C VAL A 111 5.88 -3.01 -7.97
N ALA A 112 5.48 -4.27 -7.73
CA ALA A 112 5.24 -4.76 -6.39
C ALA A 112 6.57 -4.96 -5.67
N VAL A 113 6.67 -4.45 -4.44
CA VAL A 113 7.89 -4.48 -3.63
C VAL A 113 7.68 -4.94 -2.20
N GLY A 114 6.44 -5.12 -1.78
CA GLY A 114 6.07 -5.65 -0.47
C GLY A 114 4.96 -6.68 -0.57
N TRP A 115 5.05 -7.74 0.23
CA TRP A 115 4.06 -8.81 0.25
C TRP A 115 3.77 -9.25 1.67
N HIS A 116 2.53 -9.65 1.91
CA HIS A 116 2.14 -10.33 3.14
C HIS A 116 2.91 -11.67 3.26
N LEU A 117 3.72 -11.78 4.30
CA LEU A 117 4.65 -12.92 4.44
C LEU A 117 3.93 -14.25 4.68
N ASP A 118 2.81 -14.23 5.39
CA ASP A 118 2.12 -15.43 5.86
C ASP A 118 0.93 -15.83 4.95
N THR A 119 0.65 -15.07 3.87
CA THR A 119 -0.40 -15.38 2.90
C THR A 119 0.21 -15.67 1.55
N SER A 120 0.29 -16.95 1.23
CA SER A 120 0.61 -17.42 -0.14
C SER A 120 -0.48 -18.38 -0.59
N HIS A 121 -1.06 -18.11 -1.74
CA HIS A 121 -1.94 -19.07 -2.40
C HIS A 121 -1.23 -19.65 -3.62
N PRO A 122 -1.23 -20.97 -3.82
CA PRO A 122 -0.48 -21.60 -4.91
C PRO A 122 -0.83 -21.08 -6.31
N GLU A 123 -2.07 -20.65 -6.51
CA GLU A 123 -2.58 -20.21 -7.81
C GLU A 123 -2.58 -18.70 -8.01
N THR A 124 -2.64 -17.91 -6.94
CA THR A 124 -2.79 -16.45 -7.01
C THR A 124 -1.55 -15.68 -6.57
N GLY A 125 -0.57 -16.37 -5.98
CA GLY A 125 0.63 -15.76 -5.43
C GLY A 125 0.38 -15.04 -4.09
N PRO A 126 1.36 -14.30 -3.59
CA PRO A 126 1.25 -13.57 -2.33
C PRO A 126 0.40 -12.30 -2.47
N LEU A 127 -0.26 -11.90 -1.39
CA LEU A 127 -0.97 -10.63 -1.30
C LEU A 127 0.01 -9.45 -1.35
N ILE A 128 -0.20 -8.53 -2.28
CA ILE A 128 0.62 -7.31 -2.43
C ILE A 128 0.27 -6.32 -1.34
N GLU A 129 1.30 -5.82 -0.67
CA GLU A 129 1.21 -4.87 0.45
C GLU A 129 1.96 -3.56 0.18
N ALA A 130 2.84 -3.54 -0.83
CA ALA A 130 3.50 -2.31 -1.25
C ALA A 130 3.86 -2.31 -2.72
N ILE A 131 3.72 -1.14 -3.34
CA ILE A 131 4.12 -0.86 -4.72
C ILE A 131 4.99 0.40 -4.77
N GLU A 132 5.87 0.49 -5.76
CA GLU A 132 6.66 1.70 -6.03
C GLU A 132 6.80 1.95 -7.53
N ALA A 133 7.25 3.14 -7.92
CA ALA A 133 7.54 3.42 -9.32
C ALA A 133 8.73 2.58 -9.82
N VAL A 134 8.64 2.06 -11.05
CA VAL A 134 9.76 1.40 -11.72
C VAL A 134 10.91 2.36 -11.97
N ASP A 135 10.61 3.63 -12.30
CA ASP A 135 11.61 4.69 -12.46
C ASP A 135 12.12 5.16 -11.07
N PRO A 136 13.38 4.87 -10.70
CA PRO A 136 13.91 5.22 -9.38
C PRO A 136 14.06 6.73 -9.17
N ALA A 137 13.97 7.54 -10.23
CA ALA A 137 13.97 8.99 -10.14
C ALA A 137 12.61 9.56 -9.71
N ARG A 138 11.59 8.70 -9.53
CA ARG A 138 10.26 9.09 -9.04
C ARG A 138 10.09 8.63 -7.61
N TRP A 139 9.77 9.54 -6.72
CA TRP A 139 9.33 9.18 -5.38
C TRP A 139 7.82 8.87 -5.40
N VAL A 140 7.47 7.64 -5.71
CA VAL A 140 6.08 7.16 -5.75
C VAL A 140 6.03 5.84 -5.01
N ILE A 141 5.32 5.82 -3.90
CA ILE A 141 5.19 4.66 -3.02
C ILE A 141 3.72 4.50 -2.65
N GLY A 142 3.19 3.29 -2.79
CA GLY A 142 1.92 2.84 -2.23
C GLY A 142 2.16 1.81 -1.14
N VAL A 143 1.39 1.89 -0.06
CA VAL A 143 1.38 0.89 1.02
C VAL A 143 -0.04 0.53 1.39
N GLN A 144 -0.32 -0.75 1.60
CA GLN A 144 -1.67 -1.23 1.89
C GLN A 144 -2.06 -1.05 3.36
N TRP A 145 -1.09 -1.09 4.26
CA TRP A 145 -1.32 -0.83 5.69
C TRP A 145 -1.53 0.67 6.00
N HIS A 146 -1.76 0.99 7.27
CA HIS A 146 -2.04 2.35 7.76
C HIS A 146 -0.90 2.89 8.63
N PRO A 147 0.20 3.38 8.05
CA PRO A 147 1.32 3.92 8.81
C PRO A 147 0.94 5.17 9.64
N GLU A 148 -0.08 5.92 9.22
CA GLU A 148 -0.55 7.11 9.95
C GLU A 148 -1.03 6.80 11.37
N ASN A 149 -1.53 5.57 11.59
CA ASN A 149 -1.95 5.13 12.93
C ASN A 149 -0.77 4.62 13.79
N LEU A 150 0.40 4.42 13.20
CA LEU A 150 1.58 3.86 13.86
C LEU A 150 2.59 4.93 14.28
N VAL A 151 2.51 6.14 13.76
CA VAL A 151 3.49 7.24 13.98
C VAL A 151 3.75 7.51 15.48
N GLY A 152 2.70 7.43 16.31
CA GLY A 152 2.78 7.64 17.76
C GLY A 152 3.36 6.48 18.55
N LEU A 153 3.52 5.30 17.95
CA LEU A 153 3.99 4.11 18.64
C LEU A 153 5.51 4.18 18.88
N LYS A 154 5.95 3.58 19.99
CA LYS A 154 7.36 3.32 20.26
C LYS A 154 7.79 2.00 19.59
N GLY A 155 9.07 1.89 19.23
CA GLY A 155 9.63 0.66 18.66
C GLY A 155 9.56 0.61 17.13
N PRO A 156 9.84 -0.59 16.52
CA PRO A 156 10.07 -0.73 15.08
C PRO A 156 8.93 -0.23 14.19
N ALA A 157 7.68 -0.58 14.49
CA ALA A 157 6.53 -0.16 13.69
C ALA A 157 6.36 1.36 13.64
N GLY A 158 6.50 2.04 14.79
CA GLY A 158 6.46 3.50 14.83
C GLY A 158 7.66 4.15 14.14
N ASN A 159 8.85 3.52 14.19
CA ASN A 159 10.01 4.01 13.45
C ASN A 159 9.78 3.93 11.94
N VAL A 160 9.34 2.79 11.43
CA VAL A 160 8.98 2.57 10.02
C VAL A 160 7.97 3.63 9.54
N ALA A 161 6.92 3.86 10.33
CA ALA A 161 5.91 4.86 9.99
C ALA A 161 6.50 6.28 9.90
N ARG A 162 7.30 6.70 10.88
CA ARG A 162 7.94 8.03 10.87
C ARG A 162 8.89 8.21 9.71
N GLU A 163 9.69 7.19 9.38
CA GLU A 163 10.62 7.24 8.24
C GLU A 163 9.88 7.41 6.91
N LEU A 164 8.76 6.71 6.70
CA LEU A 164 7.92 6.88 5.51
C LEU A 164 7.45 8.33 5.33
N PHE A 165 6.87 8.93 6.39
CA PHE A 165 6.39 10.31 6.31
C PHE A 165 7.54 11.31 6.18
N ALA A 166 8.64 11.12 6.89
CA ALA A 166 9.82 11.99 6.78
C ALA A 166 10.40 11.98 5.36
N ALA A 167 10.48 10.80 4.74
CA ALA A 167 10.97 10.67 3.38
C ALA A 167 10.02 11.33 2.35
N PHE A 168 8.71 11.16 2.53
CA PHE A 168 7.72 11.82 1.68
C PHE A 168 7.83 13.35 1.77
N VAL A 169 7.85 13.89 2.99
CA VAL A 169 7.99 15.35 3.21
C VAL A 169 9.28 15.87 2.58
N LYS A 170 10.39 15.14 2.75
CA LYS A 170 11.67 15.50 2.13
C LYS A 170 11.56 15.50 0.60
N ALA A 171 10.96 14.49 -0.01
CA ALA A 171 10.76 14.41 -1.45
C ALA A 171 9.87 15.57 -1.96
N ALA A 172 8.77 15.87 -1.26
CA ALA A 172 7.87 16.96 -1.61
C ALA A 172 8.50 18.36 -1.46
N GLY A 173 9.44 18.55 -0.55
CA GLY A 173 10.14 19.82 -0.35
C GLY A 173 11.23 20.13 -1.39
N HIS A 174 11.54 19.19 -2.29
CA HIS A 174 12.54 19.35 -3.36
C HIS A 174 11.93 19.33 -4.77
N SER A 175 10.58 19.46 -4.86
CA SER A 175 9.79 19.36 -6.09
C SER A 175 9.52 20.72 -6.69
#